data_e8bd8d0d3fa8a202a6561c236af33f0f
#
_entry.id   e8bd8d0d3fa8a202a6561c236af33f0f
#
_cell.length_a   1.000
_cell.length_b   1.000
_cell.length_c   1.000
_cell.angle_alpha   90.00
_cell.angle_beta   90.00
_cell.angle_gamma   90.00
#
_symmetry.space_group_name_H-M   'P 1'
#
loop_
_entity.id
_entity.type
_entity.pdbx_description
1 polymer ?
#
loop_
_entity_poly.entity_id
_entity_poly.type
_entity_poly.pdbx_seq_one_letter_code
_entity_poly.pdbx_strand_id
1 'polypeptide(L)'
;MLESEAVDITLPVGRAAVGGRHPLTSLMELMADVFISMGYDIAEGPEAEAEWANFDALNVPPDHPARTMQDTFYVESADSGVVLRTQTSPIQIRAMLERCHAARPARAARQPRLH
;
A
#
# COMPACT_ATOMS: atom_id res chain seq x y z
N MET A 1 36.95 -48.99 5.83
CA MET A 1 35.95 -48.16 5.10
C MET A 1 35.22 -47.13 6.00
N LEU A 2 35.14 -47.31 7.31
CA LEU A 2 34.43 -46.38 8.20
C LEU A 2 35.28 -45.19 8.70
N GLU A 3 36.60 -45.30 8.68
CA GLU A 3 37.49 -44.23 9.12
C GLU A 3 37.60 -43.04 8.14
N SER A 4 37.30 -43.30 6.83
CA SER A 4 37.37 -42.21 5.84
C SER A 4 36.12 -41.34 5.78
N GLU A 5 35.05 -41.70 6.50
CA GLU A 5 33.79 -40.97 6.56
C GLU A 5 33.58 -40.25 7.91
N ALA A 6 34.62 -40.22 8.77
CA ALA A 6 34.52 -39.52 10.03
C ALA A 6 34.44 -38.04 9.80
N VAL A 7 33.32 -37.42 10.13
CA VAL A 7 33.10 -35.98 10.08
C VAL A 7 33.45 -35.40 11.49
N ASP A 8 34.31 -34.44 11.51
CA ASP A 8 34.63 -33.71 12.74
C ASP A 8 33.46 -32.79 13.14
N ILE A 9 32.70 -33.23 14.13
CA ILE A 9 31.53 -32.49 14.66
C ILE A 9 31.93 -31.31 15.56
N THR A 10 33.23 -31.14 15.87
CA THR A 10 33.70 -30.00 16.66
C THR A 10 34.01 -28.78 15.81
N LEU A 11 34.05 -28.93 14.49
CA LEU A 11 34.23 -27.80 13.60
C LEU A 11 33.02 -26.86 13.70
N PRO A 12 33.28 -25.53 13.79
CA PRO A 12 32.19 -24.57 13.84
C PRO A 12 31.38 -24.66 12.52
N VAL A 13 30.12 -25.05 12.63
CA VAL A 13 29.18 -24.97 11.49
C VAL A 13 29.12 -23.51 11.08
N GLY A 14 29.45 -23.24 9.81
CA GLY A 14 29.33 -21.89 9.26
C GLY A 14 27.92 -21.36 9.53
N ARG A 15 27.79 -20.40 10.45
CA ARG A 15 26.49 -19.75 10.70
C ARG A 15 26.13 -19.00 9.44
N ALA A 16 24.97 -19.31 8.88
CA ALA A 16 24.40 -18.48 7.83
C ALA A 16 24.39 -17.01 8.33
N ALA A 17 24.85 -16.11 7.47
CA ALA A 17 24.80 -14.68 7.81
C ALA A 17 23.37 -14.30 8.18
N VAL A 18 23.18 -13.73 9.36
CA VAL A 18 21.87 -13.23 9.78
C VAL A 18 21.50 -12.10 8.82
N GLY A 19 20.37 -12.23 8.14
CA GLY A 19 19.87 -11.18 7.27
C GLY A 19 19.61 -9.89 8.06
N GLY A 20 19.80 -8.76 7.42
CA GLY A 20 19.48 -7.43 7.96
C GLY A 20 18.30 -6.81 7.22
N ARG A 21 17.58 -5.89 7.86
CA ARG A 21 16.54 -5.09 7.20
C ARG A 21 17.17 -4.09 6.23
N HIS A 22 16.50 -3.85 5.11
CA HIS A 22 16.94 -2.82 4.19
C HIS A 22 16.89 -1.43 4.89
N PRO A 23 17.88 -0.54 4.72
CA PRO A 23 17.89 0.77 5.36
C PRO A 23 16.63 1.63 5.10
N LEU A 24 16.06 1.58 3.90
CA LEU A 24 14.81 2.27 3.58
C LEU A 24 13.64 1.75 4.40
N THR A 25 13.53 0.43 4.58
CA THR A 25 12.47 -0.18 5.40
C THR A 25 12.59 0.27 6.85
N SER A 26 13.81 0.28 7.38
CA SER A 26 14.07 0.75 8.75
C SER A 26 13.72 2.23 8.94
N LEU A 27 14.00 3.06 7.94
CA LEU A 27 13.63 4.47 7.98
C LEU A 27 12.11 4.66 7.90
N MET A 28 11.42 3.92 7.04
CA MET A 28 9.95 3.97 6.94
C MET A 28 9.28 3.56 8.25
N GLU A 29 9.77 2.50 8.89
CA GLU A 29 9.26 2.07 10.21
C GLU A 29 9.49 3.15 11.27
N LEU A 30 10.67 3.77 11.32
CA LEU A 30 10.97 4.87 12.25
C LEU A 30 10.03 6.07 12.03
N MET A 31 9.77 6.44 10.77
CA MET A 31 8.82 7.51 10.45
C MET A 31 7.40 7.14 10.89
N ALA A 32 6.97 5.91 10.66
CA ALA A 32 5.68 5.41 11.09
C ALA A 32 5.52 5.51 12.62
N ASP A 33 6.53 5.07 13.38
CA ASP A 33 6.53 5.13 14.84
C ASP A 33 6.40 6.57 15.36
N VAL A 34 7.07 7.52 14.72
CA VAL A 34 6.94 8.95 15.07
C VAL A 34 5.51 9.42 14.88
N PHE A 35 4.86 9.15 13.74
CA PHE A 35 3.49 9.56 13.50
C PHE A 35 2.48 8.86 14.41
N ILE A 36 2.67 7.56 14.68
CA ILE A 36 1.84 6.82 15.64
C ILE A 36 1.93 7.45 17.03
N SER A 37 3.13 7.84 17.47
CA SER A 37 3.32 8.50 18.76
C SER A 37 2.60 9.86 18.87
N MET A 38 2.35 10.51 17.72
CA MET A 38 1.57 11.75 17.62
C MET A 38 0.06 11.50 17.52
N GLY A 39 -0.39 10.23 17.52
CA GLY A 39 -1.81 9.87 17.44
C GLY A 39 -2.34 9.64 16.02
N TYR A 40 -1.47 9.47 15.03
CA TYR A 40 -1.88 9.07 13.68
C TYR A 40 -1.99 7.56 13.56
N ASP A 41 -2.82 7.12 12.63
CA ASP A 41 -2.94 5.72 12.23
C ASP A 41 -2.23 5.48 10.90
N ILE A 42 -1.64 4.31 10.75
CA ILE A 42 -1.09 3.87 9.46
C ILE A 42 -2.22 3.19 8.68
N ALA A 43 -2.52 3.72 7.51
CA ALA A 43 -3.49 3.13 6.58
C ALA A 43 -2.77 2.53 5.38
N GLU A 44 -3.11 1.30 5.05
CA GLU A 44 -2.62 0.59 3.86
C GLU A 44 -3.75 0.46 2.83
N GLY A 45 -3.38 0.29 1.57
CA GLY A 45 -4.34 0.11 0.49
C GLY A 45 -3.71 -0.52 -0.74
N PRO A 46 -4.55 -0.92 -1.72
CA PRO A 46 -4.09 -1.60 -2.92
C PRO A 46 -3.22 -0.68 -3.80
N GLU A 47 -2.34 -1.29 -4.59
CA GLU A 47 -1.56 -0.58 -5.60
C GLU A 47 -2.37 -0.32 -6.88
N ALA A 48 -3.25 -1.26 -7.25
CA ALA A 48 -4.23 -1.07 -8.32
C ALA A 48 -5.49 -0.44 -7.74
N GLU A 49 -5.85 0.74 -8.23
CA GLU A 49 -6.88 1.59 -7.66
C GLU A 49 -7.89 2.03 -8.73
N ALA A 50 -9.13 2.29 -8.32
CA ALA A 50 -10.09 2.91 -9.20
C ALA A 50 -9.64 4.32 -9.61
N GLU A 51 -9.76 4.64 -10.89
CA GLU A 51 -9.40 5.96 -11.44
C GLU A 51 -10.08 7.09 -10.67
N TRP A 52 -11.33 6.89 -10.28
CA TRP A 52 -12.08 7.83 -9.46
C TRP A 52 -11.35 8.17 -8.13
N ALA A 53 -10.85 7.18 -7.41
CA ALA A 53 -10.18 7.42 -6.13
C ALA A 53 -8.80 8.08 -6.31
N ASN A 54 -8.16 7.82 -7.47
CA ASN A 54 -6.84 8.35 -7.78
C ASN A 54 -6.87 9.79 -8.30
N PHE A 55 -8.00 10.22 -8.91
CA PHE A 55 -8.13 11.52 -9.56
C PHE A 55 -9.38 12.30 -9.14
N ASP A 56 -10.57 11.79 -9.43
CA ASP A 56 -11.82 12.57 -9.27
C ASP A 56 -12.08 12.94 -7.81
N ALA A 57 -11.91 12.00 -6.90
CA ALA A 57 -12.06 12.23 -5.46
C ALA A 57 -11.04 13.22 -4.89
N LEU A 58 -9.93 13.43 -5.59
CA LEU A 58 -8.88 14.39 -5.25
C LEU A 58 -9.03 15.72 -6.02
N ASN A 59 -10.13 15.90 -6.74
CA ASN A 59 -10.41 17.08 -7.55
C ASN A 59 -9.38 17.32 -8.67
N VAL A 60 -8.85 16.25 -9.27
CA VAL A 60 -8.00 16.31 -10.46
C VAL A 60 -8.91 16.25 -11.70
N PRO A 61 -9.01 17.32 -12.51
CA PRO A 61 -9.92 17.36 -13.65
C PRO A 61 -9.50 16.42 -14.78
N PRO A 62 -10.41 16.05 -15.70
CA PRO A 62 -10.14 15.09 -16.79
C PRO A 62 -9.02 15.52 -17.74
N ASP A 63 -8.82 16.82 -17.93
CA ASP A 63 -7.82 17.43 -18.81
C ASP A 63 -6.47 17.66 -18.12
N HIS A 64 -6.32 17.22 -16.86
CA HIS A 64 -5.08 17.39 -16.12
C HIS A 64 -3.96 16.51 -16.69
N PRO A 65 -2.74 17.06 -16.91
CA PRO A 65 -1.62 16.29 -17.46
C PRO A 65 -1.28 14.99 -16.72
N ALA A 66 -1.48 14.94 -15.40
CA ALA A 66 -1.25 13.75 -14.58
C ALA A 66 -2.12 12.53 -14.94
N ARG A 67 -3.22 12.73 -15.71
CA ARG A 67 -4.05 11.63 -16.22
C ARG A 67 -3.52 11.05 -17.54
N THR A 68 -2.48 11.63 -18.11
CA THR A 68 -1.91 11.13 -19.36
C THR A 68 -1.21 9.80 -19.13
N MET A 69 -1.20 8.94 -20.17
CA MET A 69 -0.50 7.64 -20.13
C MET A 69 1.02 7.75 -19.93
N GLN A 70 1.58 8.96 -19.99
CA GLN A 70 3.01 9.19 -19.71
C GLN A 70 3.32 9.11 -18.21
N ASP A 71 2.38 9.54 -17.37
CA ASP A 71 2.56 9.64 -15.93
C ASP A 71 1.71 8.62 -15.14
N THR A 72 0.78 7.93 -15.82
CA THR A 72 -0.14 6.97 -15.19
C THR A 72 -0.17 5.65 -15.94
N PHE A 73 0.01 4.55 -15.22
CA PHE A 73 -0.15 3.21 -15.77
C PHE A 73 -1.60 2.75 -15.59
N TYR A 74 -2.27 2.50 -16.69
CA TYR A 74 -3.61 1.90 -16.73
C TYR A 74 -3.49 0.37 -16.76
N VAL A 75 -4.33 -0.32 -16.00
CA VAL A 75 -4.39 -1.78 -15.98
C VAL A 75 -5.27 -2.23 -17.15
N GLU A 76 -4.77 -3.12 -18.00
CA GLU A 76 -5.40 -3.66 -19.22
C GLU A 76 -5.59 -2.60 -20.33
N SER A 77 -6.46 -1.61 -20.14
CA SER A 77 -6.73 -0.54 -21.10
C SER A 77 -7.14 0.74 -20.35
N ALA A 78 -7.05 1.87 -21.03
CA ALA A 78 -7.48 3.16 -20.46
C ALA A 78 -8.98 3.18 -20.07
N ASP A 79 -9.79 2.36 -20.72
CA ASP A 79 -11.24 2.27 -20.47
C ASP A 79 -11.58 1.35 -19.28
N SER A 80 -10.60 0.65 -18.70
CA SER A 80 -10.84 -0.25 -17.57
C SER A 80 -11.25 0.48 -16.28
N GLY A 81 -10.94 1.78 -16.19
CA GLY A 81 -11.16 2.58 -14.98
C GLY A 81 -10.29 2.18 -13.80
N VAL A 82 -9.24 1.36 -14.04
CA VAL A 82 -8.28 0.91 -13.03
C VAL A 82 -6.88 1.38 -13.40
N VAL A 83 -6.20 1.99 -12.44
CA VAL A 83 -4.86 2.52 -12.59
C VAL A 83 -3.92 1.98 -11.52
N LEU A 84 -2.63 1.90 -11.80
CA LEU A 84 -1.65 1.81 -10.74
C LEU A 84 -1.56 3.19 -10.08
N ARG A 85 -1.83 3.25 -8.78
CA ARG A 85 -1.89 4.53 -8.06
C ARG A 85 -0.62 5.34 -8.27
N THR A 86 -0.78 6.60 -8.65
CA THR A 86 0.33 7.53 -8.88
C THR A 86 0.87 8.14 -7.59
N GLN A 87 0.11 8.02 -6.51
CA GLN A 87 0.39 8.62 -5.20
C GLN A 87 -0.32 7.84 -4.08
N THR A 88 -0.08 8.19 -2.82
CA THR A 88 -0.70 7.54 -1.67
C THR A 88 -2.06 8.11 -1.29
N SER A 89 -2.46 9.25 -1.87
CA SER A 89 -3.71 9.95 -1.53
C SER A 89 -5.01 9.16 -1.72
N PRO A 90 -5.12 8.19 -2.66
CA PRO A 90 -6.29 7.30 -2.73
C PRO A 90 -6.58 6.55 -1.43
N ILE A 91 -5.53 6.16 -0.68
CA ILE A 91 -5.69 5.51 0.61
C ILE A 91 -6.34 6.45 1.63
N GLN A 92 -6.00 7.74 1.59
CA GLN A 92 -6.64 8.75 2.42
C GLN A 92 -8.15 8.85 2.13
N ILE A 93 -8.55 8.83 0.85
CA ILE A 93 -9.97 8.81 0.46
C ILE A 93 -10.67 7.58 1.02
N ARG A 94 -10.06 6.39 0.90
CA ARG A 94 -10.61 5.15 1.48
C ARG A 94 -10.78 5.25 3.00
N ALA A 95 -9.76 5.67 3.71
CA ALA A 95 -9.79 5.84 5.16
C ALA A 95 -10.87 6.85 5.61
N MET A 96 -11.04 7.95 4.89
CA MET A 96 -12.12 8.91 5.14
C MET A 96 -13.50 8.29 4.93
N LEU A 97 -13.71 7.56 3.84
CA LEU A 97 -14.98 6.91 3.54
C LEU A 97 -15.34 5.88 4.63
N GLU A 98 -14.40 5.05 5.03
CA GLU A 98 -14.58 4.06 6.09
C GLU A 98 -14.95 4.72 7.42
N ARG A 99 -14.24 5.77 7.83
CA ARG A 99 -14.51 6.51 9.07
C ARG A 99 -15.84 7.26 9.01
N CYS A 100 -16.18 7.85 7.89
CA CYS A 100 -17.48 8.52 7.70
C CYS A 100 -18.64 7.51 7.75
N HIS A 101 -18.47 6.29 7.25
CA HIS A 101 -19.48 5.24 7.36
C HIS A 101 -19.62 4.75 8.80
N ALA A 102 -18.51 4.55 9.52
CA ALA A 102 -18.51 4.14 10.92
C ALA A 102 -19.13 5.18 11.86
N ALA A 103 -18.99 6.47 11.54
CA ALA A 103 -19.54 7.59 12.30
C ALA A 103 -21.03 7.86 12.02
N ARG A 104 -21.63 7.26 10.97
CA ARG A 104 -23.07 7.41 10.67
C ARG A 104 -23.89 6.52 11.61
N PRO A 105 -24.77 7.09 12.46
CA PRO A 105 -25.72 6.28 13.18
C PRO A 105 -26.61 5.51 12.19
N ALA A 106 -27.00 4.30 12.52
CA ALA A 106 -27.67 3.30 11.65
C ALA A 106 -29.01 3.74 10.99
N ARG A 107 -29.27 5.01 10.85
CA ARG A 107 -30.55 5.59 10.41
C ARG A 107 -30.54 6.22 9.00
N ALA A 108 -29.61 5.94 8.14
CA ALA A 108 -29.61 6.48 6.76
C ALA A 108 -29.11 5.48 5.69
N ALA A 109 -29.50 4.22 5.79
CA ALA A 109 -29.32 3.27 4.69
C ALA A 109 -30.46 3.44 3.65
N ARG A 110 -30.46 4.53 2.90
CA ARG A 110 -31.10 4.60 1.57
C ARG A 110 -30.00 4.90 0.57
N GLN A 111 -29.46 3.86 -0.02
CA GLN A 111 -28.63 3.99 -1.22
C GLN A 111 -29.49 4.56 -2.35
N PRO A 112 -29.09 5.65 -3.03
CA PRO A 112 -29.62 5.95 -4.34
C PRO A 112 -29.11 4.87 -5.29
N ARG A 113 -30.03 4.14 -5.93
CA ARG A 113 -29.69 3.29 -7.06
C ARG A 113 -29.30 4.23 -8.20
N LEU A 114 -28.02 4.19 -8.57
CA LEU A 114 -27.59 4.75 -9.85
C LEU A 114 -28.05 3.79 -10.95
N HIS A 115 -28.90 4.30 -11.80
CA HIS A 115 -29.28 3.69 -13.09
C HIS A 115 -28.24 4.04 -14.12
#